data_a219314821c1188f29ed32efe75f1652
#
_entry.id   a219314821c1188f29ed32efe75f1652
#
_cell.length_a   1.000
_cell.length_b   1.000
_cell.length_c   1.000
_cell.angle_alpha   90.00
_cell.angle_beta   90.00
_cell.angle_gamma   90.00
#
_symmetry.space_group_name_H-M   'P 1'
#
loop_
_entity.id
_entity.type
_entity.pdbx_description
1 polymer ?
#
loop_
_entity_poly.entity_id
_entity_poly.type
_entity_poly.pdbx_seq_one_letter_code
_entity_poly.pdbx_strand_id
1 'polypeptide(L)'
;AIAAVFIGLFFSGMLNTETKLDKNSTVSSLSIPTILVYPFEDLSNTENTKGISPALTESMISSLSKYIGMRVLSRTTSQHAKNNNYSIKQFIDEYNADYVIKGSIQTILNQSRINLQLVDLKQNKVVWSDKEEFDLKDIFKVQDNIGNKILKHLQIKVVTGSTGDLY
;
A
#
# COMPACT_ATOMS: atom_id res chain seq x y z
N ALA A 1 66.96 45.90 10.61
CA ALA A 1 66.72 44.69 9.83
C ALA A 1 66.18 43.53 10.70
N ILE A 2 65.09 43.71 11.41
CA ILE A 2 64.37 42.62 12.11
C ILE A 2 62.91 43.09 12.30
N ALA A 3 62.15 43.13 11.23
CA ALA A 3 60.74 43.45 11.28
C ALA A 3 59.89 42.82 10.12
N ALA A 4 60.38 41.82 9.43
CA ALA A 4 59.71 41.26 8.29
C ALA A 4 59.38 39.76 8.35
N VAL A 5 59.52 39.10 9.54
CA VAL A 5 59.34 37.64 9.67
C VAL A 5 58.03 37.26 10.40
N PHE A 6 57.30 38.24 11.01
CA PHE A 6 56.13 37.93 11.86
C PHE A 6 54.76 38.05 11.16
N ILE A 7 54.67 38.43 9.86
CA ILE A 7 53.39 38.56 9.16
C ILE A 7 53.02 37.31 8.34
N GLY A 8 53.96 36.36 8.15
CA GLY A 8 53.74 35.17 7.34
C GLY A 8 53.03 33.99 8.05
N LEU A 9 52.92 33.98 9.35
CA LEU A 9 52.39 32.81 10.11
C LEU A 9 50.94 32.95 10.59
N PHE A 10 50.31 34.10 10.37
CA PHE A 10 48.94 34.32 10.83
C PHE A 10 47.86 34.08 9.71
N PHE A 11 48.32 33.85 8.47
CA PHE A 11 47.36 33.67 7.34
C PHE A 11 47.23 32.21 6.87
N SER A 12 47.92 31.26 7.51
CA SER A 12 47.87 29.83 7.13
C SER A 12 46.88 28.99 7.97
N GLY A 13 46.15 29.60 8.89
CA GLY A 13 45.25 28.90 9.80
C GLY A 13 43.75 29.02 9.46
N MET A 14 43.36 29.70 8.38
CA MET A 14 41.97 30.12 8.20
C MET A 14 41.27 29.57 6.95
N LEU A 15 41.82 28.54 6.31
CA LEU A 15 41.21 27.91 5.11
C LEU A 15 41.14 26.39 5.20
N ASN A 16 40.73 25.84 6.35
CA ASN A 16 40.29 24.43 6.39
C ASN A 16 39.03 24.33 7.25
N THR A 17 37.98 25.02 6.82
CA THR A 17 36.62 24.60 7.17
C THR A 17 36.19 23.58 6.11
N GLU A 18 36.70 22.35 6.21
CA GLU A 18 36.04 21.22 5.57
C GLU A 18 34.65 21.10 6.21
N THR A 19 33.68 21.60 5.51
CA THR A 19 32.28 21.29 5.78
C THR A 19 32.13 19.78 5.58
N LYS A 20 32.29 19.00 6.65
CA LYS A 20 31.82 17.62 6.67
C LYS A 20 30.34 17.69 6.33
N LEU A 21 30.00 17.45 5.08
CA LEU A 21 28.67 17.05 4.71
C LEU A 21 28.41 15.75 5.48
N ASP A 22 27.59 15.83 6.49
CA ASP A 22 27.03 14.66 7.16
C ASP A 22 26.22 13.86 6.11
N LYS A 23 26.88 12.87 5.52
CA LYS A 23 26.27 11.88 4.60
C LYS A 23 25.33 10.90 5.31
N ASN A 24 24.90 11.23 6.50
CA ASN A 24 23.95 10.41 7.27
C ASN A 24 22.54 10.99 7.36
N SER A 25 22.14 11.84 6.42
CA SER A 25 20.72 11.93 6.11
C SER A 25 20.37 10.64 5.38
N THR A 26 20.05 9.61 6.13
CA THR A 26 19.27 8.48 5.63
C THR A 26 17.94 9.08 5.19
N VAL A 27 17.88 9.51 3.93
CA VAL A 27 16.61 9.71 3.25
C VAL A 27 15.99 8.31 3.28
N SER A 28 15.16 8.06 4.27
CA SER A 28 14.28 6.90 4.26
C SER A 28 13.53 7.02 2.95
N SER A 29 13.97 6.28 1.94
CA SER A 29 13.26 6.17 0.69
C SER A 29 11.89 5.64 1.08
N LEU A 30 10.87 6.47 1.01
CA LEU A 30 9.49 6.06 1.20
C LEU A 30 9.22 5.04 0.11
N SER A 31 9.49 3.78 0.39
CA SER A 31 9.22 2.70 -0.54
C SER A 31 7.71 2.62 -0.71
N ILE A 32 7.26 2.75 -1.95
CA ILE A 32 5.84 2.61 -2.29
C ILE A 32 5.44 1.16 -1.95
N PRO A 33 4.49 0.94 -1.03
CA PRO A 33 4.09 -0.39 -0.61
C PRO A 33 3.44 -1.16 -1.75
N THR A 34 3.77 -2.44 -1.85
CA THR A 34 3.16 -3.37 -2.80
C THR A 34 2.06 -4.17 -2.11
N ILE A 35 0.86 -4.12 -2.67
CA ILE A 35 -0.33 -4.73 -2.11
C ILE A 35 -0.87 -5.80 -3.05
N LEU A 36 -1.12 -6.98 -2.51
CA LEU A 36 -1.86 -8.05 -3.16
C LEU A 36 -3.29 -8.04 -2.63
N VAL A 37 -4.28 -8.01 -3.50
CA VAL A 37 -5.67 -8.32 -3.16
C VAL A 37 -5.86 -9.81 -3.41
N TYR A 38 -5.91 -10.61 -2.35
CA TYR A 38 -6.16 -12.05 -2.49
C TYR A 38 -7.61 -12.30 -2.91
N PRO A 39 -7.89 -13.23 -3.82
CA PRO A 39 -9.24 -13.51 -4.25
C PRO A 39 -10.16 -13.82 -3.07
N PHE A 40 -11.22 -13.04 -2.93
CA PHE A 40 -12.14 -13.18 -1.81
C PHE A 40 -12.87 -14.52 -1.82
N GLU A 41 -13.17 -15.02 -0.65
CA GLU A 41 -13.94 -16.26 -0.47
C GLU A 41 -15.43 -15.95 -0.51
N ASP A 42 -16.18 -16.76 -1.26
CA ASP A 42 -17.63 -16.70 -1.24
C ASP A 42 -18.17 -17.74 -0.26
N LEU A 43 -18.81 -17.26 0.80
CA LEU A 43 -19.44 -18.08 1.83
C LEU A 43 -20.96 -18.16 1.66
N SER A 44 -21.50 -17.70 0.53
CA SER A 44 -22.93 -17.50 0.33
C SER A 44 -23.67 -18.76 -0.13
N ASN A 45 -23.10 -19.86 -0.35
CA ASN A 45 -23.74 -21.15 -0.63
C ASN A 45 -24.97 -21.13 -1.60
N THR A 46 -25.10 -20.13 -2.47
CA THR A 46 -26.22 -19.96 -3.40
C THR A 46 -25.73 -19.69 -4.82
N GLU A 47 -26.43 -20.26 -5.82
CA GLU A 47 -26.14 -20.03 -7.24
C GLU A 47 -26.24 -18.55 -7.63
N ASN A 48 -27.15 -17.80 -7.01
CA ASN A 48 -27.39 -16.40 -7.33
C ASN A 48 -26.26 -15.47 -6.92
N THR A 49 -25.32 -15.93 -6.10
CA THR A 49 -24.16 -15.15 -5.63
C THR A 49 -22.87 -15.52 -6.36
N LYS A 50 -22.92 -16.53 -7.25
CA LYS A 50 -21.78 -16.89 -8.09
C LYS A 50 -21.32 -15.66 -8.89
N GLY A 51 -20.04 -15.33 -8.78
CA GLY A 51 -19.47 -14.18 -9.47
C GLY A 51 -19.37 -12.90 -8.64
N ILE A 52 -20.04 -12.77 -7.48
CA ILE A 52 -19.92 -11.59 -6.62
C ILE A 52 -18.49 -11.47 -6.08
N SER A 53 -17.96 -12.55 -5.53
CA SER A 53 -16.62 -12.59 -4.96
C SER A 53 -15.51 -12.26 -6.00
N PRO A 54 -15.50 -12.86 -7.21
CA PRO A 54 -14.55 -12.45 -8.25
C PRO A 54 -14.72 -10.99 -8.70
N ALA A 55 -15.96 -10.52 -8.86
CA ALA A 55 -16.25 -9.14 -9.23
C ALA A 55 -15.79 -8.16 -8.16
N LEU A 56 -16.03 -8.48 -6.90
CA LEU A 56 -15.57 -7.67 -5.76
C LEU A 56 -14.04 -7.61 -5.70
N THR A 57 -13.34 -8.73 -5.90
CA THR A 57 -11.88 -8.78 -5.96
C THR A 57 -11.35 -7.86 -7.06
N GLU A 58 -11.90 -7.96 -8.27
CA GLU A 58 -11.53 -7.12 -9.43
C GLU A 58 -11.77 -5.64 -9.16
N SER A 59 -12.93 -5.32 -8.63
CA SER A 59 -13.31 -3.95 -8.32
C SER A 59 -12.40 -3.35 -7.24
N MET A 60 -12.02 -4.14 -6.23
CA MET A 60 -11.08 -3.70 -5.19
C MET A 60 -9.69 -3.43 -5.79
N ILE A 61 -9.17 -4.31 -6.65
CA ILE A 61 -7.91 -4.09 -7.36
C ILE A 61 -8.00 -2.79 -8.16
N SER A 62 -9.07 -2.61 -8.94
CA SER A 62 -9.28 -1.41 -9.76
C SER A 62 -9.36 -0.14 -8.92
N SER A 63 -10.11 -0.14 -7.83
CA SER A 63 -10.25 1.01 -6.94
C SER A 63 -8.93 1.39 -6.29
N LEU A 64 -8.19 0.43 -5.75
CA LEU A 64 -6.91 0.68 -5.11
C LEU A 64 -5.81 1.11 -6.09
N SER A 65 -5.85 0.62 -7.33
CA SER A 65 -4.86 0.98 -8.37
C SER A 65 -4.92 2.45 -8.81
N LYS A 66 -5.98 3.18 -8.46
CA LYS A 66 -6.12 4.61 -8.75
C LYS A 66 -5.22 5.48 -7.87
N TYR A 67 -4.68 4.94 -6.78
CA TYR A 67 -3.91 5.71 -5.81
C TYR A 67 -2.41 5.60 -6.08
N ILE A 68 -1.74 6.74 -6.24
CA ILE A 68 -0.32 6.83 -6.64
C ILE A 68 0.62 6.33 -5.54
N GLY A 69 0.20 6.38 -4.28
CA GLY A 69 1.03 6.02 -3.12
C GLY A 69 1.16 4.52 -2.84
N MET A 70 0.69 3.64 -3.73
CA MET A 70 0.78 2.18 -3.59
C MET A 70 0.91 1.50 -4.94
N ARG A 71 1.47 0.31 -4.96
CA ARG A 71 1.51 -0.59 -6.11
C ARG A 71 0.57 -1.77 -5.85
N VAL A 72 -0.45 -1.92 -6.67
CA VAL A 72 -1.40 -3.02 -6.54
C VAL A 72 -1.08 -4.08 -7.58
N LEU A 73 -0.95 -5.33 -7.14
CA LEU A 73 -0.68 -6.46 -8.03
C LEU A 73 -1.93 -6.83 -8.85
N SER A 74 -1.71 -7.33 -10.05
CA SER A 74 -2.79 -7.62 -10.99
C SER A 74 -3.69 -8.76 -10.50
N ARG A 75 -4.91 -8.83 -11.06
CA ARG A 75 -5.82 -9.96 -10.85
C ARG A 75 -5.19 -11.29 -11.25
N THR A 76 -4.45 -11.33 -12.36
CA THR A 76 -3.78 -12.55 -12.82
C THR A 76 -2.80 -13.06 -11.78
N THR A 77 -2.01 -12.16 -11.19
CA THR A 77 -1.09 -12.49 -10.09
C THR A 77 -1.85 -13.03 -8.88
N SER A 78 -2.94 -12.38 -8.49
CA SER A 78 -3.78 -12.79 -7.36
C SER A 78 -4.37 -14.18 -7.58
N GLN A 79 -4.88 -14.44 -8.77
CA GLN A 79 -5.46 -15.74 -9.12
C GLN A 79 -4.41 -16.83 -9.20
N HIS A 80 -3.22 -16.54 -9.75
CA HIS A 80 -2.10 -17.46 -9.79
C HIS A 80 -1.65 -17.87 -8.38
N ALA A 81 -1.53 -16.90 -7.49
CA ALA A 81 -1.17 -17.14 -6.09
C ALA A 81 -2.21 -18.03 -5.37
N LYS A 82 -3.51 -17.82 -5.61
CA LYS A 82 -4.57 -18.66 -5.06
C LYS A 82 -4.52 -20.08 -5.60
N ASN A 83 -4.39 -20.24 -6.91
CA ASN A 83 -4.38 -21.56 -7.56
C ASN A 83 -3.19 -22.43 -7.12
N ASN A 84 -2.08 -21.80 -6.76
CA ASN A 84 -0.86 -22.48 -6.32
C ASN A 84 -0.71 -22.51 -4.78
N ASN A 85 -1.72 -22.08 -4.03
CA ASN A 85 -1.72 -22.05 -2.55
C ASN A 85 -0.47 -21.39 -1.97
N TYR A 86 -0.11 -20.21 -2.48
CA TYR A 86 1.11 -19.52 -2.07
C TYR A 86 1.15 -19.25 -0.58
N SER A 87 2.29 -19.59 0.01
CA SER A 87 2.64 -19.19 1.37
C SER A 87 2.98 -17.69 1.45
N ILE A 88 2.97 -17.13 2.66
CA ILE A 88 3.40 -15.75 2.91
C ILE A 88 4.79 -15.48 2.34
N LYS A 89 5.72 -16.42 2.53
CA LYS A 89 7.08 -16.30 2.01
C LYS A 89 7.12 -16.15 0.49
N GLN A 90 6.32 -16.93 -0.24
CA GLN A 90 6.25 -16.83 -1.70
C GLN A 90 5.69 -15.49 -2.18
N PHE A 91 4.72 -14.90 -1.47
CA PHE A 91 4.25 -13.56 -1.79
C PHE A 91 5.36 -12.50 -1.67
N ILE A 92 6.21 -12.63 -0.66
CA ILE A 92 7.34 -11.71 -0.47
C ILE A 92 8.40 -11.95 -1.54
N ASP A 93 8.83 -13.20 -1.72
CA ASP A 93 9.97 -13.55 -2.57
C ASP A 93 9.70 -13.32 -4.06
N GLU A 94 8.49 -13.65 -4.55
CA GLU A 94 8.17 -13.57 -5.97
C GLU A 94 7.61 -12.21 -6.39
N TYR A 95 6.84 -11.56 -5.51
CA TYR A 95 6.12 -10.34 -5.89
C TYR A 95 6.58 -9.08 -5.14
N ASN A 96 7.52 -9.20 -4.20
CA ASN A 96 7.88 -8.12 -3.29
C ASN A 96 6.64 -7.50 -2.63
N ALA A 97 5.67 -8.34 -2.27
CA ALA A 97 4.46 -7.88 -1.62
C ALA A 97 4.75 -7.50 -0.18
N ASP A 98 4.31 -6.30 0.22
CA ASP A 98 4.42 -5.83 1.60
C ASP A 98 3.17 -6.17 2.39
N TYR A 99 2.01 -6.10 1.73
CA TYR A 99 0.70 -6.35 2.34
C TYR A 99 -0.15 -7.27 1.48
N VAL A 100 -1.03 -8.01 2.14
CA VAL A 100 -2.12 -8.72 1.46
C VAL A 100 -3.46 -8.32 2.07
N ILE A 101 -4.42 -8.02 1.21
CA ILE A 101 -5.82 -7.86 1.57
C ILE A 101 -6.50 -9.21 1.36
N LYS A 102 -7.06 -9.77 2.43
CA LYS A 102 -7.86 -10.99 2.42
C LYS A 102 -9.28 -10.68 2.85
N GLY A 103 -10.23 -11.47 2.39
CA GLY A 103 -11.59 -11.30 2.84
C GLY A 103 -12.53 -12.39 2.38
N SER A 104 -13.73 -12.34 2.92
CA SER A 104 -14.85 -13.20 2.53
C SER A 104 -16.12 -12.37 2.39
N ILE A 105 -16.99 -12.81 1.49
CA ILE A 105 -18.33 -12.27 1.35
C ILE A 105 -19.34 -13.36 1.63
N GLN A 106 -20.39 -13.01 2.33
CA GLN A 106 -21.55 -13.85 2.55
C GLN A 106 -22.81 -13.05 2.23
N THR A 107 -23.64 -13.59 1.34
CA THR A 107 -24.91 -12.98 0.96
C THR A 107 -26.05 -13.93 1.33
N ILE A 108 -27.05 -13.39 2.01
CA ILE A 108 -28.30 -14.08 2.37
C ILE A 108 -29.43 -13.19 1.90
N LEU A 109 -30.21 -13.67 0.96
CA LEU A 109 -31.22 -12.87 0.24
C LEU A 109 -30.55 -11.65 -0.42
N ASN A 110 -30.89 -10.43 0.02
CA ASN A 110 -30.32 -9.18 -0.48
C ASN A 110 -29.32 -8.54 0.49
N GLN A 111 -29.10 -9.13 1.67
CA GLN A 111 -28.16 -8.64 2.65
C GLN A 111 -26.81 -9.33 2.49
N SER A 112 -25.78 -8.53 2.36
CA SER A 112 -24.41 -8.99 2.22
C SER A 112 -23.59 -8.55 3.42
N ARG A 113 -22.66 -9.42 3.80
CA ARG A 113 -21.63 -9.15 4.80
C ARG A 113 -20.28 -9.40 4.19
N ILE A 114 -19.39 -8.43 4.28
CA ILE A 114 -18.00 -8.57 3.92
C ILE A 114 -17.13 -8.51 5.17
N ASN A 115 -16.17 -9.42 5.29
CA ASN A 115 -15.12 -9.37 6.29
C ASN A 115 -13.79 -9.16 5.55
N LEU A 116 -12.97 -8.26 6.06
CA LEU A 116 -11.71 -7.85 5.45
C LEU A 116 -10.58 -7.85 6.46
N GLN A 117 -9.40 -8.18 6.01
CA GLN A 117 -8.17 -8.10 6.77
C GLN A 117 -7.04 -7.57 5.89
N LEU A 118 -6.27 -6.63 6.42
CA LEU A 118 -4.99 -6.22 5.88
C LEU A 118 -3.89 -6.88 6.70
N VAL A 119 -3.07 -7.67 6.06
CA VAL A 119 -1.97 -8.40 6.69
C VAL A 119 -0.64 -7.80 6.24
N ASP A 120 0.19 -7.40 7.19
CA ASP A 120 1.59 -7.09 6.95
C ASP A 120 2.34 -8.42 6.77
N LEU A 121 2.91 -8.62 5.59
CA LEU A 121 3.57 -9.89 5.25
C LEU A 121 4.93 -10.04 5.92
N LYS A 122 5.65 -8.92 6.14
CA LYS A 122 6.95 -8.93 6.80
C LYS A 122 6.84 -9.28 8.28
N GLN A 123 5.80 -8.75 8.94
CA GLN A 123 5.53 -9.02 10.35
C GLN A 123 4.65 -10.26 10.55
N ASN A 124 4.06 -10.80 9.49
CA ASN A 124 3.05 -11.86 9.54
C ASN A 124 1.91 -11.52 10.53
N LYS A 125 1.40 -10.31 10.43
CA LYS A 125 0.43 -9.76 11.41
C LYS A 125 -0.73 -9.10 10.70
N VAL A 126 -1.96 -9.35 11.18
CA VAL A 126 -3.12 -8.56 10.80
C VAL A 126 -2.97 -7.17 11.42
N VAL A 127 -2.83 -6.17 10.56
CA VAL A 127 -2.64 -4.77 10.99
C VAL A 127 -3.94 -3.97 10.95
N TRP A 128 -4.94 -4.45 10.20
CA TRP A 128 -6.27 -3.88 10.17
C TRP A 128 -7.29 -4.95 9.80
N SER A 129 -8.48 -4.84 10.35
CA SER A 129 -9.64 -5.64 9.96
C SER A 129 -10.91 -4.77 9.98
N ASP A 130 -11.83 -5.11 9.11
CA ASP A 130 -13.14 -4.44 9.05
C ASP A 130 -14.22 -5.44 8.67
N LYS A 131 -15.45 -5.09 9.04
CA LYS A 131 -16.64 -5.84 8.71
C LYS A 131 -17.74 -4.85 8.36
N GLU A 132 -18.33 -5.01 7.19
CA GLU A 132 -19.47 -4.20 6.76
C GLU A 132 -20.65 -5.08 6.36
N GLU A 133 -21.85 -4.60 6.70
CA GLU A 133 -23.12 -5.18 6.29
C GLU A 133 -23.83 -4.19 5.37
N PHE A 134 -24.32 -4.66 4.24
CA PHE A 134 -24.89 -3.78 3.22
C PHE A 134 -25.91 -4.52 2.34
N ASP A 135 -26.78 -3.75 1.72
CA ASP A 135 -27.61 -4.24 0.63
C ASP A 135 -26.75 -4.45 -0.63
N LEU A 136 -26.93 -5.52 -1.34
CA LEU A 136 -26.14 -5.86 -2.52
C LEU A 136 -26.12 -4.73 -3.58
N LYS A 137 -27.19 -3.94 -3.66
CA LYS A 137 -27.28 -2.75 -4.52
C LYS A 137 -26.28 -1.65 -4.17
N ASP A 138 -25.78 -1.59 -2.92
CA ASP A 138 -24.88 -0.59 -2.42
C ASP A 138 -23.40 -1.00 -2.49
N ILE A 139 -23.10 -2.13 -3.14
CA ILE A 139 -21.75 -2.72 -3.20
C ILE A 139 -20.67 -1.74 -3.65
N PHE A 140 -20.96 -0.86 -4.60
CA PHE A 140 -19.99 0.12 -5.09
C PHE A 140 -19.63 1.17 -4.03
N LYS A 141 -20.58 1.62 -3.22
CA LYS A 141 -20.32 2.54 -2.10
C LYS A 141 -19.42 1.90 -1.05
N VAL A 142 -19.68 0.62 -0.78
CA VAL A 142 -18.90 -0.17 0.18
C VAL A 142 -17.47 -0.33 -0.31
N GLN A 143 -17.24 -0.58 -1.59
CA GLN A 143 -15.91 -0.68 -2.18
C GLN A 143 -15.10 0.62 -2.03
N ASP A 144 -15.71 1.77 -2.31
CA ASP A 144 -15.08 3.08 -2.16
C ASP A 144 -14.74 3.37 -0.69
N ASN A 145 -15.64 3.02 0.23
CA ASN A 145 -15.44 3.19 1.66
C ASN A 145 -14.27 2.33 2.17
N ILE A 146 -14.22 1.07 1.78
CA ILE A 146 -13.14 0.13 2.14
C ILE A 146 -11.80 0.64 1.59
N GLY A 147 -11.75 1.08 0.34
CA GLY A 147 -10.56 1.65 -0.27
C GLY A 147 -10.00 2.81 0.56
N ASN A 148 -10.86 3.76 0.93
CA ASN A 148 -10.48 4.90 1.77
C ASN A 148 -9.98 4.49 3.17
N LYS A 149 -10.60 3.49 3.79
CA LYS A 149 -10.16 2.97 5.10
C LYS A 149 -8.76 2.34 5.02
N ILE A 150 -8.49 1.56 3.97
CA ILE A 150 -7.17 0.95 3.73
C ILE A 150 -6.10 2.03 3.54
N LEU A 151 -6.38 3.03 2.71
CA LEU A 151 -5.48 4.16 2.48
C LEU A 151 -5.14 4.90 3.77
N LYS A 152 -6.15 5.20 4.56
CA LYS A 152 -5.98 5.88 5.85
C LYS A 152 -5.12 5.05 6.80
N HIS A 153 -5.32 3.73 6.82
CA HIS A 153 -4.55 2.83 7.68
C HIS A 153 -3.08 2.76 7.25
N LEU A 154 -2.82 2.68 5.95
CA LEU A 154 -1.46 2.69 5.40
C LEU A 154 -0.79 4.06 5.44
N GLN A 155 -1.47 5.09 5.96
CA GLN A 155 -1.01 6.48 6.00
C GLN A 155 -0.58 7.03 4.61
N ILE A 156 -1.16 6.49 3.57
CA ILE A 156 -0.89 6.92 2.21
C ILE A 156 -1.62 8.24 1.99
N LYS A 157 -0.84 9.30 1.76
CA LYS A 157 -1.40 10.59 1.35
C LYS A 157 -1.99 10.44 -0.05
N VAL A 158 -3.29 10.59 -0.15
CA VAL A 158 -3.96 10.70 -1.45
C VAL A 158 -3.57 12.07 -2.02
N VAL A 159 -2.61 12.08 -2.94
CA VAL A 159 -2.39 13.25 -3.78
C VAL A 159 -3.50 13.20 -4.84
N THR A 160 -4.64 13.79 -4.53
CA THR A 160 -5.63 14.10 -5.56
C THR A 160 -4.97 15.13 -6.47
N GLY A 161 -4.58 14.71 -7.67
CA GLY A 161 -4.12 15.59 -8.71
C GLY A 161 -5.27 16.53 -9.09
N SER A 162 -5.36 17.69 -8.40
CA SER A 162 -6.07 18.84 -8.91
C SER A 162 -5.31 19.31 -10.14
N THR A 163 -5.71 18.82 -11.30
CA THR A 163 -5.36 19.41 -12.59
C THR A 163 -6.16 20.70 -12.74
N GLY A 164 -5.75 21.73 -12.04
CA GLY A 164 -6.43 23.01 -12.09
C GLY A 164 -5.59 24.08 -11.42
N ASP A 165 -4.46 24.42 -12.03
CA ASP A 165 -3.86 25.76 -11.93
C ASP A 165 -2.58 25.78 -12.79
N LEU A 166 -2.78 25.73 -14.11
CA LEU A 166 -1.79 26.16 -15.10
C LEU A 166 -2.53 27.01 -16.14
N TYR A 167 -2.87 28.25 -15.73
CA TYR A 167 -2.99 29.38 -16.64
C TYR A 167 -2.66 30.66 -15.89
#